data_62783b323b20de040572e62679c27c75
#
_entry.id   62783b323b20de040572e62679c27c75
#
_cell.length_a   1.000
_cell.length_b   1.000
_cell.length_c   1.000
_cell.angle_alpha   90.00
_cell.angle_beta   90.00
_cell.angle_gamma   90.00
#
_symmetry.space_group_name_H-M   'P 1'
#
loop_
_entity.id
_entity.type
_entity.pdbx_description
1 polymer ?
#
loop_
_entity_poly.entity_id
_entity_poly.type
_entity_poly.pdbx_seq_one_letter_code
_entity_poly.pdbx_strand_id
1 'polypeptide(L)'
;MNLHRRALFALPLAAALPASAETPPLAMVMNSGEASVSVINMDTHQVVATVPTLREPSHWALSPDRTKLYIADSSGNALFIMDPQTGAGLGHKIIPDPYQLGYTPDEKYLMVNALRLNQVDVYDAATLAPVHRFKPGKMPSHLDFSPDSAWSFNSMQGSDTLVSFDLTSMTTRWTMQVGPTPAGVLWLNGAVICCIMGSDHIAVVDPVSGAVRRRVQTGTGPHNIFLSPDRSTLYVSNRVGGTLAVLDPTSLALMRSFPLPGGPDDMGIAPDGKLWIALRFREKVAVMDPVTGDYETIDVGRSPHGIFLNTEMRKPGKLTAEAL
;
A
#
# COMPACT_ATOMS: atom_id res chain seq x y z
N MET A 1 -22.02 75.87 -35.03
CA MET A 1 -22.75 74.55 -34.92
C MET A 1 -21.73 73.48 -34.65
N ASN A 2 -21.50 73.16 -33.37
CA ASN A 2 -20.47 72.14 -32.96
C ASN A 2 -21.24 70.91 -32.45
N LEU A 3 -21.13 69.80 -33.20
CA LEU A 3 -21.62 68.47 -32.82
C LEU A 3 -20.60 67.78 -31.93
N HIS A 4 -20.93 67.59 -30.67
CA HIS A 4 -20.15 66.77 -29.77
C HIS A 4 -20.45 65.25 -30.01
N ARG A 5 -19.47 64.49 -30.50
CA ARG A 5 -19.52 63.04 -30.52
C ARG A 5 -19.23 62.50 -29.11
N ARG A 6 -20.19 61.84 -28.51
CA ARG A 6 -20.03 61.03 -27.30
C ARG A 6 -19.46 59.66 -27.70
N ALA A 7 -18.23 59.33 -27.25
CA ALA A 7 -17.65 58.01 -27.37
C ALA A 7 -18.23 57.14 -26.23
N LEU A 8 -18.92 56.05 -26.60
CA LEU A 8 -19.27 55.00 -25.68
C LEU A 8 -18.03 54.07 -25.47
N PHE A 9 -17.49 54.05 -24.27
CA PHE A 9 -16.54 53.04 -23.86
C PHE A 9 -17.31 51.74 -23.52
N ALA A 10 -17.14 50.69 -24.33
CA ALA A 10 -17.54 49.34 -23.99
C ALA A 10 -16.51 48.75 -23.03
N LEU A 11 -16.94 48.42 -21.81
CA LEU A 11 -16.14 47.64 -20.88
C LEU A 11 -16.03 46.19 -21.39
N PRO A 12 -14.81 45.59 -21.42
CA PRO A 12 -14.69 44.19 -21.77
C PRO A 12 -15.31 43.33 -20.67
N LEU A 13 -16.26 42.48 -21.06
CA LEU A 13 -16.80 41.40 -20.24
C LEU A 13 -15.68 40.39 -19.97
N ALA A 14 -15.15 40.36 -18.75
CA ALA A 14 -14.20 39.34 -18.34
C ALA A 14 -14.93 37.99 -18.34
N ALA A 15 -14.63 37.14 -19.33
CA ALA A 15 -15.07 35.75 -19.32
C ALA A 15 -14.44 35.09 -18.13
N ALA A 16 -15.27 34.61 -17.18
CA ALA A 16 -14.79 33.73 -16.10
C ALA A 16 -14.24 32.47 -16.75
N LEU A 17 -12.95 32.18 -16.50
CA LEU A 17 -12.35 30.90 -16.86
C LEU A 17 -13.16 29.82 -16.12
N PRO A 18 -13.48 28.68 -16.78
CA PRO A 18 -14.13 27.58 -16.10
C PRO A 18 -13.23 27.14 -14.94
N ALA A 19 -13.83 26.97 -13.75
CA ALA A 19 -13.15 26.35 -12.62
C ALA A 19 -12.53 25.04 -13.13
N SER A 20 -11.25 24.79 -12.86
CA SER A 20 -10.61 23.53 -13.22
C SER A 20 -11.45 22.42 -12.61
N ALA A 21 -11.97 21.52 -13.43
CA ALA A 21 -12.68 20.35 -12.93
C ALA A 21 -11.74 19.62 -11.96
N GLU A 22 -12.18 19.42 -10.71
CA GLU A 22 -11.40 18.66 -9.74
C GLU A 22 -11.16 17.27 -10.34
N THR A 23 -9.92 16.78 -10.24
CA THR A 23 -9.60 15.43 -10.67
C THR A 23 -10.45 14.45 -9.86
N PRO A 24 -11.20 13.54 -10.50
CA PRO A 24 -12.06 12.61 -9.79
C PRO A 24 -11.22 11.72 -8.86
N PRO A 25 -11.82 11.22 -7.77
CA PRO A 25 -11.14 10.22 -6.95
C PRO A 25 -10.94 8.93 -7.76
N LEU A 26 -9.69 8.44 -7.78
CA LEU A 26 -9.28 7.28 -8.54
C LEU A 26 -8.73 6.18 -7.64
N ALA A 27 -9.08 4.93 -7.94
CA ALA A 27 -8.40 3.74 -7.44
C ALA A 27 -7.56 3.11 -8.55
N MET A 28 -6.31 2.78 -8.25
CA MET A 28 -5.36 2.14 -9.17
C MET A 28 -5.07 0.74 -8.66
N VAL A 29 -5.44 -0.27 -9.43
CA VAL A 29 -5.37 -1.69 -9.06
C VAL A 29 -4.32 -2.40 -9.90
N MET A 30 -3.30 -2.96 -9.24
CA MET A 30 -2.20 -3.68 -9.88
C MET A 30 -2.63 -5.10 -10.22
N ASN A 31 -2.77 -5.40 -11.52
CA ASN A 31 -3.19 -6.71 -12.02
C ASN A 31 -1.96 -7.57 -12.33
N SER A 32 -1.45 -8.29 -11.32
CA SER A 32 -0.19 -9.05 -11.43
C SER A 32 -0.22 -10.15 -12.49
N GLY A 33 -1.41 -10.69 -12.80
CA GLY A 33 -1.58 -11.80 -13.75
C GLY A 33 -1.70 -11.40 -15.22
N GLU A 34 -1.72 -10.08 -15.55
CA GLU A 34 -1.86 -9.62 -16.93
C GLU A 34 -1.03 -8.38 -17.28
N ALA A 35 -0.09 -8.00 -16.43
CA ALA A 35 0.81 -6.87 -16.65
C ALA A 35 0.08 -5.55 -16.90
N SER A 36 -0.89 -5.19 -16.06
CA SER A 36 -1.65 -3.95 -16.21
C SER A 36 -2.00 -3.32 -14.87
N VAL A 37 -2.43 -2.06 -14.91
CA VAL A 37 -3.09 -1.35 -13.81
C VAL A 37 -4.47 -0.92 -14.29
N SER A 38 -5.53 -1.35 -13.59
CA SER A 38 -6.87 -0.82 -13.77
C SER A 38 -7.03 0.49 -13.03
N VAL A 39 -7.42 1.55 -13.73
CA VAL A 39 -7.75 2.86 -13.15
C VAL A 39 -9.27 2.98 -13.06
N ILE A 40 -9.79 3.11 -11.86
CA ILE A 40 -11.23 3.12 -11.56
C ILE A 40 -11.60 4.51 -11.06
N ASN A 41 -12.66 5.09 -11.62
CA ASN A 41 -13.31 6.26 -11.03
C ASN A 41 -14.11 5.80 -9.81
N MET A 42 -13.76 6.30 -8.62
CA MET A 42 -14.36 5.83 -7.36
C MET A 42 -15.81 6.32 -7.16
N ASP A 43 -16.21 7.40 -7.81
CA ASP A 43 -17.59 7.91 -7.71
C ASP A 43 -18.57 7.08 -8.55
N THR A 44 -18.11 6.60 -9.71
CA THR A 44 -18.95 5.86 -10.66
C THR A 44 -18.75 4.37 -10.65
N HIS A 45 -17.70 3.87 -9.96
CA HIS A 45 -17.26 2.48 -9.92
C HIS A 45 -16.94 1.89 -11.32
N GLN A 46 -16.57 2.77 -12.27
CA GLN A 46 -16.23 2.35 -13.63
C GLN A 46 -14.71 2.33 -13.85
N VAL A 47 -14.21 1.30 -14.50
CA VAL A 47 -12.83 1.29 -15.01
C VAL A 47 -12.74 2.29 -16.16
N VAL A 48 -11.98 3.35 -15.96
CA VAL A 48 -11.82 4.46 -16.93
C VAL A 48 -10.58 4.30 -17.80
N ALA A 49 -9.61 3.50 -17.35
CA ALA A 49 -8.43 3.14 -18.13
C ALA A 49 -7.83 1.81 -17.66
N THR A 50 -7.15 1.12 -18.58
CA THR A 50 -6.25 0.00 -18.28
C THR A 50 -4.88 0.36 -18.80
N VAL A 51 -3.92 0.53 -17.91
CA VAL A 51 -2.56 0.99 -18.24
C VAL A 51 -1.63 -0.20 -18.27
N PRO A 52 -0.99 -0.52 -19.40
CA PRO A 52 -0.05 -1.63 -19.48
C PRO A 52 1.21 -1.33 -18.64
N THR A 53 1.69 -2.33 -17.92
CA THR A 53 2.96 -2.33 -17.22
C THR A 53 3.98 -3.24 -17.93
N LEU A 54 5.05 -3.66 -17.24
CA LEU A 54 6.06 -4.51 -17.87
C LEU A 54 5.67 -6.00 -17.81
N ARG A 55 5.41 -6.56 -16.62
CA ARG A 55 5.11 -7.99 -16.46
C ARG A 55 4.25 -8.35 -15.26
N GLU A 56 4.61 -7.90 -14.05
CA GLU A 56 4.01 -8.40 -12.81
C GLU A 56 3.93 -7.26 -11.77
N PRO A 57 3.03 -6.27 -11.97
CA PRO A 57 2.83 -5.21 -11.00
C PRO A 57 2.24 -5.79 -9.70
N SER A 58 2.79 -5.40 -8.55
CA SER A 58 2.38 -5.97 -7.26
C SER A 58 2.04 -4.92 -6.22
N HIS A 59 3.03 -4.35 -5.55
CA HIS A 59 2.88 -3.37 -4.50
C HIS A 59 3.31 -1.98 -4.99
N TRP A 60 3.07 -0.98 -4.17
CA TRP A 60 3.34 0.41 -4.54
C TRP A 60 3.91 1.22 -3.37
N ALA A 61 4.55 2.33 -3.71
CA ALA A 61 4.91 3.40 -2.78
C ALA A 61 4.73 4.76 -3.44
N LEU A 62 4.15 5.71 -2.70
CA LEU A 62 4.02 7.10 -3.14
C LEU A 62 5.33 7.83 -2.84
N SER A 63 5.88 8.56 -3.83
CA SER A 63 7.10 9.37 -3.61
C SER A 63 6.88 10.42 -2.51
N PRO A 64 7.94 10.84 -1.78
CA PRO A 64 7.84 11.84 -0.73
C PRO A 64 7.20 13.16 -1.18
N ASP A 65 7.50 13.59 -2.40
CA ASP A 65 6.91 14.79 -3.04
C ASP A 65 5.49 14.55 -3.58
N ARG A 66 4.99 13.30 -3.50
CA ARG A 66 3.68 12.86 -3.98
C ARG A 66 3.41 13.08 -5.47
N THR A 67 4.46 13.20 -6.26
CA THR A 67 4.35 13.40 -7.72
C THR A 67 4.41 12.10 -8.50
N LYS A 68 4.83 10.99 -7.87
CA LYS A 68 5.03 9.69 -8.52
C LYS A 68 4.51 8.55 -7.64
N LEU A 69 3.75 7.67 -8.26
CA LEU A 69 3.42 6.37 -7.71
C LEU A 69 4.39 5.34 -8.29
N TYR A 70 5.27 4.79 -7.45
CA TYR A 70 6.16 3.70 -7.84
C TYR A 70 5.47 2.37 -7.61
N ILE A 71 5.35 1.58 -8.66
CA ILE A 71 4.76 0.24 -8.63
C ILE A 71 5.87 -0.78 -8.86
N ALA A 72 6.02 -1.71 -7.92
CA ALA A 72 6.94 -2.83 -8.05
C ALA A 72 6.47 -3.76 -9.17
N ASP A 73 7.25 -3.87 -10.23
CA ASP A 73 7.04 -4.84 -11.31
C ASP A 73 8.12 -5.93 -11.21
N SER A 74 7.81 -6.96 -10.43
CA SER A 74 8.80 -7.95 -10.00
C SER A 74 9.46 -8.68 -11.16
N SER A 75 8.67 -9.29 -12.04
CA SER A 75 9.18 -10.02 -13.21
C SER A 75 9.69 -9.08 -14.30
N GLY A 76 9.31 -7.81 -14.28
CA GLY A 76 9.83 -6.77 -15.16
C GLY A 76 11.16 -6.19 -14.71
N ASN A 77 11.60 -6.51 -13.48
CA ASN A 77 12.82 -5.96 -12.87
C ASN A 77 12.85 -4.42 -12.88
N ALA A 78 11.73 -3.80 -12.52
CA ALA A 78 11.62 -2.35 -12.54
C ALA A 78 10.58 -1.82 -11.55
N LEU A 79 10.73 -0.56 -11.19
CA LEU A 79 9.63 0.25 -10.68
C LEU A 79 8.92 0.88 -11.89
N PHE A 80 7.67 0.50 -12.13
CA PHE A 80 6.81 1.20 -13.06
C PHE A 80 6.32 2.50 -12.40
N ILE A 81 6.32 3.59 -13.14
CA ILE A 81 6.05 4.92 -12.59
C ILE A 81 4.72 5.42 -13.16
N MET A 82 3.81 5.81 -12.27
CA MET A 82 2.54 6.43 -12.65
C MET A 82 2.37 7.80 -12.01
N ASP A 83 1.58 8.62 -12.66
CA ASP A 83 1.05 9.84 -12.06
C ASP A 83 -0.07 9.45 -11.06
N PRO A 84 0.09 9.74 -9.76
CA PRO A 84 -0.88 9.31 -8.76
C PRO A 84 -2.21 10.07 -8.82
N GLN A 85 -2.29 11.21 -9.53
CA GLN A 85 -3.53 11.99 -9.68
C GLN A 85 -4.35 11.53 -10.87
N THR A 86 -3.70 11.22 -11.98
CA THR A 86 -4.38 10.92 -13.26
C THR A 86 -4.36 9.45 -13.63
N GLY A 87 -3.49 8.64 -12.98
CA GLY A 87 -3.28 7.25 -13.35
C GLY A 87 -2.48 7.07 -14.66
N ALA A 88 -1.91 8.12 -15.23
CA ALA A 88 -1.12 8.03 -16.45
C ALA A 88 0.23 7.35 -16.18
N GLY A 89 0.66 6.46 -17.09
CA GLY A 89 2.00 5.87 -17.06
C GLY A 89 3.06 6.91 -17.44
N LEU A 90 4.09 7.06 -16.61
CA LEU A 90 5.20 8.01 -16.80
C LEU A 90 6.51 7.34 -17.24
N GLY A 91 6.57 6.00 -17.26
CA GLY A 91 7.75 5.23 -17.62
C GLY A 91 8.15 4.24 -16.53
N HIS A 92 9.44 3.90 -16.44
CA HIS A 92 9.94 2.95 -15.45
C HIS A 92 11.41 3.23 -15.08
N LYS A 93 11.82 2.72 -13.92
CA LYS A 93 13.19 2.70 -13.42
C LYS A 93 13.63 1.27 -13.20
N ILE A 94 14.76 0.85 -13.77
CA ILE A 94 15.29 -0.50 -13.54
C ILE A 94 15.72 -0.64 -12.07
N ILE A 95 15.08 -1.59 -11.39
CA ILE A 95 15.37 -2.05 -10.03
C ILE A 95 15.19 -3.56 -10.03
N PRO A 96 16.19 -4.35 -9.58
CA PRO A 96 16.12 -5.81 -9.67
C PRO A 96 15.02 -6.40 -8.78
N ASP A 97 14.10 -7.17 -9.36
CA ASP A 97 13.08 -8.00 -8.70
C ASP A 97 12.32 -7.30 -7.56
N PRO A 98 11.82 -6.08 -7.74
CA PRO A 98 11.11 -5.39 -6.68
C PRO A 98 9.77 -6.10 -6.41
N TYR A 99 9.46 -6.39 -5.14
CA TYR A 99 8.18 -6.99 -4.74
C TYR A 99 7.38 -6.04 -3.87
N GLN A 100 7.76 -5.81 -2.62
CA GLN A 100 7.21 -4.73 -1.82
C GLN A 100 8.26 -3.65 -1.59
N LEU A 101 7.80 -2.42 -1.48
CA LEU A 101 8.63 -1.24 -1.29
C LEU A 101 7.96 -0.29 -0.30
N GLY A 102 8.77 0.48 0.40
CA GLY A 102 8.28 1.50 1.35
C GLY A 102 9.34 2.54 1.63
N TYR A 103 8.89 3.79 1.78
CA TYR A 103 9.75 4.86 2.26
C TYR A 103 9.84 4.83 3.78
N THR A 104 11.03 5.09 4.32
CA THR A 104 11.18 5.32 5.76
C THR A 104 10.34 6.53 6.18
N PRO A 105 9.81 6.57 7.43
CA PRO A 105 8.98 7.69 7.91
C PRO A 105 9.64 9.07 7.80
N ASP A 106 10.98 9.15 7.89
CA ASP A 106 11.77 10.37 7.66
C ASP A 106 12.00 10.70 6.19
N GLU A 107 11.49 9.85 5.28
CA GLU A 107 11.59 9.99 3.82
C GLU A 107 13.04 9.96 3.28
N LYS A 108 13.99 9.42 4.05
CA LYS A 108 15.40 9.37 3.68
C LYS A 108 15.75 8.21 2.75
N TYR A 109 15.12 7.06 2.96
CA TYR A 109 15.38 5.84 2.21
C TYR A 109 14.10 5.28 1.60
N LEU A 110 14.24 4.65 0.42
CA LEU A 110 13.30 3.69 -0.14
C LEU A 110 13.88 2.30 0.08
N MET A 111 13.16 1.45 0.82
CA MET A 111 13.51 0.03 0.94
C MET A 111 12.70 -0.79 -0.06
N VAL A 112 13.35 -1.79 -0.65
CA VAL A 112 12.76 -2.68 -1.65
C VAL A 112 13.09 -4.13 -1.28
N ASN A 113 12.05 -4.92 -1.01
CA ASN A 113 12.15 -6.36 -0.85
C ASN A 113 12.20 -7.02 -2.23
N ALA A 114 13.30 -7.67 -2.57
CA ALA A 114 13.50 -8.42 -3.81
C ALA A 114 13.28 -9.91 -3.54
N LEU A 115 12.04 -10.36 -3.76
CA LEU A 115 11.50 -11.63 -3.31
C LEU A 115 12.32 -12.85 -3.81
N ARG A 116 12.55 -12.91 -5.14
CA ARG A 116 13.22 -14.04 -5.82
C ARG A 116 14.74 -13.97 -5.70
N LEU A 117 15.29 -12.75 -5.54
CA LEU A 117 16.73 -12.55 -5.35
C LEU A 117 17.18 -12.75 -3.90
N ASN A 118 16.22 -12.94 -2.97
CA ASN A 118 16.49 -13.14 -1.53
C ASN A 118 17.34 -12.02 -0.94
N GLN A 119 17.00 -10.78 -1.26
CA GLN A 119 17.70 -9.59 -0.79
C GLN A 119 16.73 -8.47 -0.45
N VAL A 120 17.17 -7.55 0.40
CA VAL A 120 16.49 -6.29 0.70
C VAL A 120 17.42 -5.16 0.33
N ASP A 121 17.02 -4.33 -0.61
CA ASP A 121 17.81 -3.21 -1.11
C ASP A 121 17.35 -1.90 -0.47
N VAL A 122 18.30 -1.06 -0.13
CA VAL A 122 18.09 0.29 0.39
C VAL A 122 18.58 1.28 -0.64
N TYR A 123 17.72 2.20 -1.02
CA TYR A 123 18.01 3.28 -1.97
C TYR A 123 17.86 4.64 -1.29
N ASP A 124 18.61 5.60 -1.72
CA ASP A 124 18.38 7.01 -1.40
C ASP A 124 17.01 7.43 -1.96
N ALA A 125 16.15 8.01 -1.13
CA ALA A 125 14.76 8.29 -1.49
C ALA A 125 14.60 9.29 -2.64
N ALA A 126 15.51 10.27 -2.75
CA ALA A 126 15.43 11.33 -3.75
C ALA A 126 15.98 10.90 -5.12
N THR A 127 17.09 10.16 -5.12
CA THR A 127 17.85 9.84 -6.34
C THR A 127 17.62 8.41 -6.84
N LEU A 128 17.11 7.53 -5.97
CA LEU A 128 17.04 6.08 -6.17
C LEU A 128 18.43 5.46 -6.46
N ALA A 129 19.48 6.08 -5.94
CA ALA A 129 20.82 5.50 -5.94
C ALA A 129 20.91 4.40 -4.88
N PRO A 130 21.57 3.25 -5.16
CA PRO A 130 21.72 2.18 -4.18
C PRO A 130 22.60 2.64 -3.03
N VAL A 131 22.16 2.40 -1.79
CA VAL A 131 22.87 2.73 -0.55
C VAL A 131 23.40 1.47 0.11
N HIS A 132 22.55 0.44 0.29
CA HIS A 132 22.92 -0.80 0.97
C HIS A 132 22.11 -1.99 0.45
N ARG A 133 22.62 -3.19 0.70
CA ARG A 133 21.93 -4.46 0.39
C ARG A 133 22.11 -5.45 1.53
N PHE A 134 20.97 -5.90 2.05
CA PHE A 134 20.92 -7.01 3.01
C PHE A 134 20.65 -8.35 2.30
N LYS A 135 21.12 -9.45 2.90
CA LYS A 135 20.80 -10.83 2.48
C LYS A 135 20.23 -11.59 3.66
N PRO A 136 18.98 -11.33 4.07
CA PRO A 136 18.45 -11.76 5.35
C PRO A 136 17.93 -13.20 5.38
N GLY A 137 17.64 -13.80 4.26
CA GLY A 137 16.98 -15.10 4.15
C GLY A 137 16.21 -15.23 2.85
N LYS A 138 15.30 -16.20 2.77
CA LYS A 138 14.58 -16.51 1.52
C LYS A 138 13.24 -15.76 1.43
N MET A 139 12.99 -15.25 0.24
CA MET A 139 11.73 -14.61 -0.15
C MET A 139 11.31 -13.45 0.78
N PRO A 140 12.12 -12.36 0.89
CA PRO A 140 11.69 -11.15 1.57
C PRO A 140 10.42 -10.61 0.92
N SER A 141 9.37 -10.41 1.71
CA SER A 141 8.03 -10.14 1.20
C SER A 141 7.54 -8.77 1.65
N HIS A 142 7.03 -8.64 2.87
CA HIS A 142 6.46 -7.41 3.38
C HIS A 142 7.39 -6.71 4.37
N LEU A 143 7.21 -5.39 4.51
CA LEU A 143 8.03 -4.58 5.41
C LEU A 143 7.21 -3.46 6.05
N ASP A 144 7.67 -3.03 7.22
CA ASP A 144 7.26 -1.80 7.89
C ASP A 144 8.41 -1.24 8.72
N PHE A 145 8.24 -0.06 9.30
CA PHE A 145 9.28 0.70 9.96
C PHE A 145 8.90 1.09 11.39
N SER A 146 9.92 1.33 12.24
CA SER A 146 9.71 2.08 13.46
C SER A 146 9.43 3.56 13.13
N PRO A 147 8.60 4.26 13.94
CA PRO A 147 8.22 5.64 13.66
C PRO A 147 9.38 6.64 13.59
N ASP A 148 10.47 6.33 14.30
CA ASP A 148 11.71 7.12 14.32
C ASP A 148 12.64 6.83 13.14
N SER A 149 12.23 5.93 12.22
CA SER A 149 13.03 5.48 11.07
C SER A 149 14.32 4.76 11.42
N ALA A 150 14.52 4.40 12.69
CA ALA A 150 15.75 3.72 13.11
C ALA A 150 15.77 2.25 12.67
N TRP A 151 14.60 1.61 12.58
CA TRP A 151 14.49 0.18 12.31
C TRP A 151 13.50 -0.12 11.21
N SER A 152 13.79 -1.18 10.44
CA SER A 152 12.82 -1.82 9.58
C SER A 152 12.57 -3.26 10.02
N PHE A 153 11.37 -3.77 9.69
CA PHE A 153 10.93 -5.13 9.97
C PHE A 153 10.46 -5.77 8.68
N ASN A 154 11.02 -6.92 8.34
CA ASN A 154 10.81 -7.53 7.04
C ASN A 154 10.46 -9.00 7.21
N SER A 155 9.35 -9.46 6.62
CA SER A 155 8.96 -10.87 6.63
C SER A 155 9.68 -11.65 5.53
N MET A 156 10.18 -12.84 5.89
CA MET A 156 10.88 -13.76 4.98
C MET A 156 10.01 -15.00 4.77
N GLN A 157 9.18 -15.00 3.74
CA GLN A 157 8.19 -16.07 3.49
C GLN A 157 8.84 -17.45 3.34
N GLY A 158 9.99 -17.53 2.68
CA GLY A 158 10.67 -18.79 2.41
C GLY A 158 11.59 -19.27 3.53
N SER A 159 11.73 -18.51 4.61
CA SER A 159 12.55 -18.86 5.80
C SER A 159 11.72 -18.89 7.07
N ASP A 160 10.41 -18.57 7.02
CA ASP A 160 9.51 -18.54 8.16
C ASP A 160 9.94 -17.56 9.27
N THR A 161 10.71 -16.52 8.91
CA THR A 161 11.31 -15.57 9.83
C THR A 161 10.80 -14.14 9.63
N LEU A 162 10.84 -13.35 10.70
CA LEU A 162 10.84 -11.91 10.67
C LEU A 162 12.26 -11.41 10.97
N VAL A 163 12.73 -10.42 10.22
CA VAL A 163 14.08 -9.85 10.37
C VAL A 163 13.95 -8.36 10.62
N SER A 164 14.72 -7.84 11.58
CA SER A 164 14.87 -6.41 11.80
C SER A 164 16.24 -5.93 11.38
N PHE A 165 16.26 -4.77 10.71
CA PHE A 165 17.49 -4.05 10.36
C PHE A 165 17.60 -2.75 11.13
N ASP A 166 18.81 -2.38 11.51
CA ASP A 166 19.17 -1.06 11.95
C ASP A 166 19.56 -0.21 10.73
N LEU A 167 18.79 0.85 10.48
CA LEU A 167 18.96 1.70 9.30
C LEU A 167 20.01 2.81 9.51
N THR A 168 20.50 2.98 10.73
CA THR A 168 21.61 3.90 11.02
C THR A 168 22.95 3.24 10.73
N SER A 169 23.13 2.00 11.24
CA SER A 169 24.37 1.23 11.07
C SER A 169 24.35 0.33 9.83
N MET A 170 23.21 0.17 9.17
CA MET A 170 23.00 -0.77 8.05
C MET A 170 23.38 -2.20 8.41
N THR A 171 22.92 -2.67 9.56
CA THR A 171 23.19 -4.04 10.07
C THR A 171 21.91 -4.77 10.43
N THR A 172 21.98 -6.12 10.45
CA THR A 172 20.89 -6.94 10.97
C THR A 172 20.88 -6.88 12.49
N ARG A 173 19.75 -6.52 13.08
CA ARG A 173 19.56 -6.49 14.54
C ARG A 173 19.25 -7.87 15.09
N TRP A 174 18.26 -8.53 14.48
CA TRP A 174 17.84 -9.88 14.85
C TRP A 174 17.10 -10.58 13.68
N THR A 175 17.08 -11.92 13.75
CA THR A 175 16.32 -12.81 12.87
C THR A 175 15.59 -13.80 13.75
N MET A 176 14.25 -13.85 13.68
CA MET A 176 13.43 -14.68 14.57
C MET A 176 12.39 -15.49 13.81
N GLN A 177 12.23 -16.75 14.20
CA GLN A 177 11.16 -17.62 13.71
C GLN A 177 9.82 -17.11 14.25
N VAL A 178 8.87 -16.79 13.34
CA VAL A 178 7.56 -16.26 13.72
C VAL A 178 6.41 -17.19 13.36
N GLY A 179 6.64 -18.10 12.45
CA GLY A 179 5.66 -19.08 11.95
C GLY A 179 5.73 -19.23 10.44
N PRO A 180 5.00 -20.21 9.86
CA PRO A 180 5.12 -20.55 8.46
C PRO A 180 4.61 -19.44 7.53
N THR A 181 5.38 -19.13 6.51
CA THR A 181 5.06 -18.17 5.44
C THR A 181 4.58 -16.82 5.97
N PRO A 182 5.40 -16.08 6.76
CA PRO A 182 5.03 -14.75 7.23
C PRO A 182 4.87 -13.79 6.06
N ALA A 183 3.86 -12.92 6.14
CA ALA A 183 3.48 -11.97 5.09
C ALA A 183 3.39 -10.54 5.66
N GLY A 184 2.22 -9.91 5.64
CA GLY A 184 2.02 -8.52 6.06
C GLY A 184 2.65 -8.18 7.40
N VAL A 185 3.29 -7.02 7.46
CA VAL A 185 3.97 -6.49 8.65
C VAL A 185 3.43 -5.10 8.94
N LEU A 186 3.16 -4.81 10.22
CA LEU A 186 2.69 -3.50 10.68
C LEU A 186 3.32 -3.16 12.02
N TRP A 187 3.85 -1.95 12.14
CA TRP A 187 4.17 -1.35 13.44
C TRP A 187 2.89 -0.83 14.10
N LEU A 188 2.60 -1.31 15.29
CA LEU A 188 1.40 -0.92 16.03
C LEU A 188 1.68 -0.82 17.53
N ASN A 189 1.48 0.36 18.13
CA ASN A 189 1.53 0.59 19.57
C ASN A 189 2.79 0.01 20.27
N GLY A 190 3.98 0.21 19.66
CA GLY A 190 5.25 -0.28 20.21
C GLY A 190 5.46 -1.80 20.05
N ALA A 191 4.73 -2.44 19.17
CA ALA A 191 4.93 -3.83 18.77
C ALA A 191 4.99 -3.95 17.25
N VAL A 192 5.51 -5.07 16.76
CA VAL A 192 5.43 -5.45 15.33
C VAL A 192 4.39 -6.56 15.20
N ILE A 193 3.40 -6.32 14.36
CA ILE A 193 2.38 -7.33 14.02
C ILE A 193 2.78 -7.97 12.70
N CYS A 194 2.81 -9.29 12.66
CA CYS A 194 3.14 -10.05 11.45
C CYS A 194 2.05 -11.06 11.14
N CYS A 195 1.51 -11.01 9.92
CA CYS A 195 0.56 -12.01 9.42
C CYS A 195 1.28 -13.33 9.13
N ILE A 196 0.77 -14.44 9.65
CA ILE A 196 1.35 -15.77 9.43
C ILE A 196 0.46 -16.53 8.43
N MET A 197 0.73 -16.30 7.14
CA MET A 197 -0.12 -16.78 6.05
C MET A 197 -0.21 -18.30 5.95
N GLY A 198 0.81 -19.03 6.37
CA GLY A 198 0.79 -20.50 6.47
C GLY A 198 0.01 -21.02 7.70
N SER A 199 -0.73 -20.16 8.39
CA SER A 199 -1.47 -20.47 9.61
C SER A 199 -2.84 -19.75 9.64
N ASP A 200 -3.36 -19.50 10.84
CA ASP A 200 -4.66 -18.85 11.10
C ASP A 200 -4.55 -17.61 12.01
N HIS A 201 -3.35 -17.11 12.26
CA HIS A 201 -3.11 -16.09 13.26
C HIS A 201 -2.13 -15.00 12.79
N ILE A 202 -2.18 -13.87 13.47
CA ILE A 202 -1.12 -12.86 13.46
C ILE A 202 -0.21 -13.06 14.67
N ALA A 203 1.09 -12.81 14.51
CA ALA A 203 2.07 -12.81 15.59
C ALA A 203 2.33 -11.38 16.08
N VAL A 204 2.32 -11.18 17.39
CA VAL A 204 2.71 -9.93 18.05
C VAL A 204 4.16 -10.08 18.53
N VAL A 205 5.05 -9.28 17.96
CA VAL A 205 6.50 -9.43 18.13
C VAL A 205 7.07 -8.24 18.88
N ASP A 206 7.96 -8.51 19.82
CA ASP A 206 8.74 -7.49 20.51
C ASP A 206 9.73 -6.85 19.54
N PRO A 207 9.70 -5.54 19.28
CA PRO A 207 10.56 -4.92 18.29
C PRO A 207 12.05 -4.87 18.70
N VAL A 208 12.35 -4.99 19.99
CA VAL A 208 13.73 -4.94 20.51
C VAL A 208 14.39 -6.31 20.43
N SER A 209 13.72 -7.33 20.94
CA SER A 209 14.27 -8.70 21.04
C SER A 209 13.87 -9.63 19.87
N GLY A 210 12.82 -9.29 19.11
CA GLY A 210 12.23 -10.16 18.10
C GLY A 210 11.36 -11.30 18.68
N ALA A 211 11.19 -11.37 20.00
CA ALA A 211 10.42 -12.44 20.63
C ALA A 211 8.93 -12.35 20.31
N VAL A 212 8.30 -13.46 19.94
CA VAL A 212 6.85 -13.55 19.78
C VAL A 212 6.19 -13.51 21.15
N ARG A 213 5.53 -12.42 21.47
CA ARG A 213 4.83 -12.19 22.75
C ARG A 213 3.46 -12.88 22.80
N ARG A 214 2.75 -12.91 21.67
CA ARG A 214 1.37 -13.41 21.56
C ARG A 214 1.04 -13.81 20.14
N ARG A 215 0.09 -14.76 19.97
CA ARG A 215 -0.57 -15.08 18.71
C ARG A 215 -2.05 -14.78 18.84
N VAL A 216 -2.64 -14.20 17.80
CA VAL A 216 -4.06 -13.81 17.77
C VAL A 216 -4.70 -14.42 16.54
N GLN A 217 -5.70 -15.25 16.73
CA GLN A 217 -6.43 -15.86 15.63
C GLN A 217 -7.26 -14.82 14.87
N THR A 218 -7.17 -14.84 13.53
CA THR A 218 -7.92 -13.93 12.65
C THR A 218 -8.72 -14.67 11.60
N GLY A 219 -8.25 -15.84 11.18
CA GLY A 219 -8.82 -16.68 10.14
C GLY A 219 -7.73 -17.30 9.27
N THR A 220 -8.09 -18.23 8.41
CA THR A 220 -7.13 -19.03 7.64
C THR A 220 -6.36 -18.18 6.63
N GLY A 221 -5.04 -18.19 6.74
CA GLY A 221 -4.12 -17.55 5.82
C GLY A 221 -4.16 -16.01 5.85
N PRO A 222 -3.95 -15.38 7.04
CA PRO A 222 -3.83 -13.92 7.11
C PRO A 222 -2.67 -13.45 6.24
N HIS A 223 -2.97 -12.53 5.31
CA HIS A 223 -1.99 -12.08 4.33
C HIS A 223 -1.50 -10.67 4.59
N ASN A 224 -2.41 -9.71 4.75
CA ASN A 224 -2.03 -8.33 4.97
C ASN A 224 -2.87 -7.70 6.08
N ILE A 225 -2.39 -6.55 6.61
CA ILE A 225 -2.93 -5.92 7.81
C ILE A 225 -2.95 -4.40 7.63
N PHE A 226 -4.07 -3.76 7.97
CA PHE A 226 -4.32 -2.35 7.71
C PHE A 226 -4.96 -1.67 8.92
N LEU A 227 -4.43 -0.54 9.30
CA LEU A 227 -5.01 0.30 10.35
C LEU A 227 -5.86 1.39 9.72
N SER A 228 -7.09 1.60 10.25
CA SER A 228 -7.93 2.70 9.80
C SER A 228 -7.23 4.06 10.00
N PRO A 229 -7.52 5.08 9.16
CA PRO A 229 -6.88 6.40 9.27
C PRO A 229 -7.06 7.08 10.63
N ASP A 230 -8.19 6.83 11.31
CA ASP A 230 -8.48 7.31 12.67
C ASP A 230 -7.88 6.41 13.76
N ARG A 231 -7.19 5.33 13.36
CA ARG A 231 -6.57 4.32 14.24
C ARG A 231 -7.54 3.57 15.16
N SER A 232 -8.84 3.61 14.87
CA SER A 232 -9.87 2.97 15.69
C SER A 232 -10.09 1.50 15.35
N THR A 233 -9.65 1.04 14.19
CA THR A 233 -9.96 -0.31 13.68
C THR A 233 -8.77 -0.90 12.94
N LEU A 234 -8.52 -2.19 13.18
CA LEU A 234 -7.49 -2.98 12.50
C LEU A 234 -8.16 -4.04 11.63
N TYR A 235 -7.78 -4.07 10.35
CA TYR A 235 -8.30 -5.04 9.37
C TYR A 235 -7.22 -6.05 9.00
N VAL A 236 -7.60 -7.32 8.90
CA VAL A 236 -6.71 -8.39 8.41
C VAL A 236 -7.38 -9.14 7.29
N SER A 237 -6.76 -9.14 6.11
CA SER A 237 -7.21 -9.92 4.97
C SER A 237 -6.76 -11.38 5.13
N ASN A 238 -7.70 -12.31 5.31
CA ASN A 238 -7.43 -13.73 5.37
C ASN A 238 -7.56 -14.32 3.96
N ARG A 239 -6.49 -14.24 3.18
CA ARG A 239 -6.47 -14.57 1.75
C ARG A 239 -6.95 -15.98 1.45
N VAL A 240 -6.50 -16.97 2.23
CA VAL A 240 -6.81 -18.37 2.00
C VAL A 240 -8.25 -18.70 2.44
N GLY A 241 -8.66 -18.18 3.59
CA GLY A 241 -10.00 -18.40 4.15
C GLY A 241 -11.09 -17.57 3.48
N GLY A 242 -10.74 -16.57 2.68
CA GLY A 242 -11.71 -15.68 2.03
C GLY A 242 -12.55 -14.92 3.04
N THR A 243 -11.91 -14.32 4.05
CA THR A 243 -12.59 -13.51 5.06
C THR A 243 -11.81 -12.23 5.34
N LEU A 244 -12.51 -11.21 5.84
CA LEU A 244 -11.93 -10.00 6.41
C LEU A 244 -12.16 -10.01 7.92
N ALA A 245 -11.09 -10.06 8.70
CA ALA A 245 -11.16 -9.93 10.15
C ALA A 245 -11.06 -8.46 10.56
N VAL A 246 -11.88 -8.07 11.53
CA VAL A 246 -11.94 -6.73 12.12
C VAL A 246 -11.56 -6.84 13.58
N LEU A 247 -10.49 -6.16 13.98
CA LEU A 247 -9.93 -6.23 15.33
C LEU A 247 -9.91 -4.86 16.00
N ASP A 248 -9.99 -4.85 17.32
CA ASP A 248 -9.63 -3.69 18.13
C ASP A 248 -8.10 -3.49 18.10
N PRO A 249 -7.58 -2.31 17.72
CA PRO A 249 -6.15 -2.12 17.54
C PRO A 249 -5.34 -2.08 18.85
N THR A 250 -5.99 -1.93 20.00
CA THR A 250 -5.33 -1.88 21.31
C THR A 250 -5.24 -3.27 21.94
N SER A 251 -6.35 -3.96 22.02
CA SER A 251 -6.43 -5.29 22.63
C SER A 251 -6.12 -6.41 21.66
N LEU A 252 -6.21 -6.15 20.35
CA LEU A 252 -6.20 -7.11 19.25
C LEU A 252 -7.30 -8.18 19.37
N ALA A 253 -8.38 -7.87 20.05
CA ALA A 253 -9.54 -8.74 20.11
C ALA A 253 -10.25 -8.76 18.75
N LEU A 254 -10.59 -9.96 18.27
CA LEU A 254 -11.41 -10.12 17.08
C LEU A 254 -12.84 -9.65 17.39
N MET A 255 -13.25 -8.57 16.76
CA MET A 255 -14.57 -7.97 16.93
C MET A 255 -15.58 -8.56 15.96
N ARG A 256 -15.18 -8.75 14.70
CA ARG A 256 -16.01 -9.27 13.61
C ARG A 256 -15.16 -10.02 12.60
N SER A 257 -15.82 -10.88 11.83
CA SER A 257 -15.24 -11.51 10.64
C SER A 257 -16.30 -11.55 9.56
N PHE A 258 -16.01 -10.97 8.40
CA PHE A 258 -16.92 -10.92 7.26
C PHE A 258 -16.49 -11.93 6.20
N PRO A 259 -17.43 -12.72 5.64
CA PRO A 259 -17.15 -13.51 4.45
C PRO A 259 -16.78 -12.58 3.27
N LEU A 260 -15.63 -12.83 2.64
CA LEU A 260 -15.17 -12.12 1.48
C LEU A 260 -14.42 -13.09 0.54
N PRO A 261 -15.15 -14.01 -0.12
CA PRO A 261 -14.57 -15.06 -0.93
C PRO A 261 -13.89 -14.47 -2.19
N GLY A 262 -12.72 -14.98 -2.53
CA GLY A 262 -11.97 -14.55 -3.70
C GLY A 262 -10.53 -14.16 -3.40
N GLY A 263 -10.06 -14.46 -2.22
CA GLY A 263 -8.69 -14.20 -1.80
C GLY A 263 -8.44 -12.70 -1.58
N PRO A 264 -9.06 -12.11 -0.52
CA PRO A 264 -8.80 -10.71 -0.18
C PRO A 264 -7.31 -10.50 0.07
N ASP A 265 -6.77 -9.46 -0.56
CA ASP A 265 -5.33 -9.21 -0.60
C ASP A 265 -5.00 -7.84 -0.02
N ASP A 266 -4.61 -6.90 -0.85
CA ASP A 266 -4.35 -5.52 -0.45
C ASP A 266 -5.64 -4.69 -0.41
N MET A 267 -5.63 -3.61 0.37
CA MET A 267 -6.79 -2.72 0.46
C MET A 267 -6.41 -1.25 0.65
N GLY A 268 -7.28 -0.37 0.12
CA GLY A 268 -7.32 1.04 0.45
C GLY A 268 -8.57 1.38 1.25
N ILE A 269 -8.48 2.39 2.10
CA ILE A 269 -9.62 2.90 2.89
C ILE A 269 -10.01 4.28 2.34
N ALA A 270 -11.19 4.35 1.75
CA ALA A 270 -11.70 5.58 1.15
C ALA A 270 -12.12 6.61 2.24
N PRO A 271 -12.22 7.92 1.90
CA PRO A 271 -12.62 8.95 2.86
C PRO A 271 -14.02 8.76 3.44
N ASP A 272 -14.92 8.06 2.74
CA ASP A 272 -16.25 7.68 3.22
C ASP A 272 -16.25 6.47 4.16
N GLY A 273 -15.07 5.91 4.45
CA GLY A 273 -14.87 4.75 5.30
C GLY A 273 -15.02 3.40 4.60
N LYS A 274 -15.42 3.36 3.33
CA LYS A 274 -15.50 2.10 2.57
C LYS A 274 -14.12 1.52 2.31
N LEU A 275 -14.08 0.19 2.31
CA LEU A 275 -12.87 -0.59 2.03
C LEU A 275 -12.85 -1.00 0.56
N TRP A 276 -11.80 -0.65 -0.15
CA TRP A 276 -11.53 -1.08 -1.51
C TRP A 276 -10.52 -2.23 -1.47
N ILE A 277 -10.96 -3.46 -1.73
CA ILE A 277 -10.18 -4.67 -1.46
C ILE A 277 -9.96 -5.46 -2.74
N ALA A 278 -8.69 -5.69 -3.10
CA ALA A 278 -8.33 -6.56 -4.22
C ALA A 278 -8.71 -8.02 -3.90
N LEU A 279 -9.47 -8.67 -4.80
CA LEU A 279 -9.83 -10.09 -4.70
C LEU A 279 -8.98 -10.91 -5.66
N ARG A 280 -7.81 -11.33 -5.20
CA ARG A 280 -6.73 -11.90 -6.01
C ARG A 280 -7.14 -13.05 -6.93
N PHE A 281 -8.11 -13.88 -6.50
CA PHE A 281 -8.53 -15.09 -7.22
C PHE A 281 -9.83 -14.90 -8.02
N ARG A 282 -10.33 -13.65 -8.15
CA ARG A 282 -11.63 -13.37 -8.78
C ARG A 282 -11.63 -12.29 -9.85
N GLU A 283 -10.47 -11.70 -10.18
CA GLU A 283 -10.39 -10.59 -11.15
C GLU A 283 -11.34 -9.43 -10.79
N LYS A 284 -11.45 -9.13 -9.49
CA LYS A 284 -12.38 -8.14 -8.95
C LYS A 284 -11.76 -7.30 -7.84
N VAL A 285 -12.31 -6.12 -7.66
CA VAL A 285 -12.18 -5.32 -6.43
C VAL A 285 -13.53 -5.35 -5.72
N ALA A 286 -13.53 -5.61 -4.43
CA ALA A 286 -14.71 -5.41 -3.58
C ALA A 286 -14.70 -4.01 -2.98
N VAL A 287 -15.85 -3.33 -3.02
CA VAL A 287 -16.10 -2.07 -2.31
C VAL A 287 -17.06 -2.39 -1.18
N MET A 288 -16.52 -2.45 0.05
CA MET A 288 -17.21 -2.98 1.22
C MET A 288 -17.52 -1.90 2.25
N ASP A 289 -18.71 -1.95 2.81
CA ASP A 289 -19.04 -1.24 4.04
C ASP A 289 -18.52 -2.04 5.25
N PRO A 290 -17.54 -1.54 6.02
CA PRO A 290 -16.97 -2.28 7.14
C PRO A 290 -17.90 -2.38 8.37
N VAL A 291 -19.02 -1.66 8.37
CA VAL A 291 -20.01 -1.72 9.45
C VAL A 291 -20.99 -2.89 9.25
N THR A 292 -21.51 -3.01 8.03
CA THR A 292 -22.50 -4.07 7.69
C THR A 292 -21.85 -5.33 7.13
N GLY A 293 -20.70 -5.20 6.45
CA GLY A 293 -20.05 -6.26 5.68
C GLY A 293 -20.63 -6.43 4.27
N ASP A 294 -21.60 -5.60 3.88
CA ASP A 294 -22.15 -5.62 2.52
C ASP A 294 -21.10 -5.07 1.54
N TYR A 295 -21.02 -5.65 0.37
CA TYR A 295 -20.09 -5.21 -0.67
C TYR A 295 -20.65 -5.42 -2.08
N GLU A 296 -20.20 -4.58 -2.97
CA GLU A 296 -20.32 -4.75 -4.41
C GLU A 296 -18.96 -5.05 -5.03
N THR A 297 -18.93 -5.50 -6.28
CA THR A 297 -17.66 -5.84 -6.93
C THR A 297 -17.54 -5.12 -8.28
N ILE A 298 -16.30 -4.73 -8.60
CA ILE A 298 -15.90 -4.12 -9.86
C ILE A 298 -14.97 -5.09 -10.57
N ASP A 299 -15.22 -5.37 -11.86
CA ASP A 299 -14.36 -6.20 -12.67
C ASP A 299 -13.07 -5.46 -13.02
N VAL A 300 -11.92 -6.13 -12.83
CA VAL A 300 -10.58 -5.62 -13.13
C VAL A 300 -9.77 -6.69 -13.85
N GLY A 301 -8.47 -6.48 -14.03
CA GLY A 301 -7.62 -7.47 -14.65
C GLY A 301 -7.29 -8.67 -13.75
N ARG A 302 -6.54 -9.64 -14.32
CA ARG A 302 -6.22 -10.89 -13.64
C ARG A 302 -5.30 -10.73 -12.46
N SER A 303 -5.63 -11.48 -11.38
CA SER A 303 -4.85 -11.52 -10.15
C SER A 303 -4.56 -10.11 -9.57
N PRO A 304 -5.61 -9.30 -9.27
CA PRO A 304 -5.42 -8.01 -8.64
C PRO A 304 -4.71 -8.20 -7.29
N HIS A 305 -3.71 -7.34 -7.03
CA HIS A 305 -2.83 -7.45 -5.87
C HIS A 305 -2.84 -6.13 -5.07
N GLY A 306 -1.92 -5.20 -5.40
CA GLY A 306 -1.90 -3.89 -4.77
C GLY A 306 -3.05 -3.00 -5.23
N ILE A 307 -3.49 -2.11 -4.36
CA ILE A 307 -4.47 -1.08 -4.66
C ILE A 307 -4.05 0.24 -4.02
N PHE A 308 -4.04 1.31 -4.81
CA PHE A 308 -3.77 2.66 -4.36
C PHE A 308 -4.99 3.55 -4.60
N LEU A 309 -5.41 4.30 -3.60
CA LEU A 309 -6.46 5.31 -3.71
C LEU A 309 -5.81 6.70 -3.75
N ASN A 310 -6.05 7.50 -4.82
CA ASN A 310 -5.46 8.84 -4.90
C ASN A 310 -5.98 9.79 -3.82
N THR A 311 -7.07 9.44 -3.15
CA THR A 311 -7.58 10.14 -1.97
C THR A 311 -6.63 10.08 -0.77
N GLU A 312 -5.71 9.11 -0.73
CA GLU A 312 -4.66 9.02 0.28
C GLU A 312 -3.64 10.17 0.18
N MET A 313 -3.53 10.80 -0.99
CA MET A 313 -2.71 11.99 -1.20
C MET A 313 -3.24 13.23 -0.44
N ARG A 314 -4.52 13.23 -0.09
CA ARG A 314 -5.17 14.36 0.60
C ARG A 314 -4.98 14.35 2.12
N LYS A 315 -4.24 13.38 2.68
CA LYS A 315 -3.97 13.35 4.13
C LYS A 315 -3.19 14.59 4.54
N PRO A 316 -3.64 15.35 5.54
CA PRO A 316 -2.89 16.50 6.03
C PRO A 316 -1.62 16.04 6.76
N GLY A 317 -0.49 16.62 6.35
CA GLY A 317 0.73 16.75 7.12
C GLY A 317 1.36 15.50 7.74
N LYS A 318 2.68 15.49 7.80
CA LYS A 318 3.50 14.54 8.59
C LYS A 318 2.80 14.21 9.90
N LEU A 319 2.56 12.92 10.16
CA LEU A 319 2.28 12.45 11.50
C LEU A 319 3.44 12.91 12.38
N THR A 320 3.21 13.91 13.22
CA THR A 320 4.20 14.31 14.20
C THR A 320 4.44 13.15 15.17
N ALA A 321 5.66 13.03 15.69
CA ALA A 321 6.03 11.96 16.63
C ALA A 321 5.11 11.85 17.87
N GLU A 322 4.26 12.86 18.12
CA GLU A 322 3.25 12.88 19.18
C GLU A 322 1.94 12.15 18.81
N ALA A 323 1.73 11.82 17.52
CA ALA A 323 0.55 11.11 17.04
C ALA A 323 0.80 9.60 16.81
N LEU A 324 2.01 9.14 17.09
CA LEU A 324 2.48 7.76 17.00
C LEU A 324 2.70 7.16 18.40
#